data_9051233bb7c06c8b0c1b9acd800600d8
#
_entry.id   9051233bb7c06c8b0c1b9acd800600d8
#
_cell.length_a   1.000
_cell.length_b   1.000
_cell.length_c   1.000
_cell.angle_alpha   90.00
_cell.angle_beta   90.00
_cell.angle_gamma   90.00
#
_symmetry.space_group_name_H-M   'P 1'
#
loop_
_entity.id
_entity.type
_entity.pdbx_description
1 polymer ?
#
loop_
_entity_poly.entity_id
_entity_poly.type
_entity_poly.pdbx_seq_one_letter_code
_entity_poly.pdbx_strand_id
1 'polypeptide(L)'
;MAFVLGTSEGGVGRHVAMLAGGLVRGGHRVVVAGPPSTERAFGFTALGARFVPVPISDRPRPLDDLRAVMALRTLRGAHAVHAHGLRAGALAAIALAGTGAGLVVTLHNAATAGGVVGAVYGLLERIVARRADRILVVSPDLGERMAHLGAGHVEAAVVPAPVLPPSGREAGDIRRELGTGERVIFLTVARLAQQKGLETLLDVAKALPEVRRAAEHASGPVFLVAGEGPLRAELQERIDRENLPVRLLGARTDVGDLLGVARALLVPSRWEGQPLTVQEALRAGTAVIATAVGGIPAMVGEAGLLVPYGDVAAMRDAVARVLVDDGLAAELAAAAAGRGRGMPGEPEALEAVLAVYAGLPPRG
;
A
#
# COMPACT_ATOMS: atom_id res chain seq x y z
N MET A 1 12.96 4.30 -21.16
CA MET A 1 12.13 4.84 -20.05
C MET A 1 12.98 4.89 -18.80
N ALA A 2 12.68 5.81 -17.86
CA ALA A 2 13.42 5.88 -16.60
C ALA A 2 12.45 5.96 -15.41
N PHE A 3 12.66 5.14 -14.40
CA PHE A 3 11.96 5.23 -13.11
C PHE A 3 12.82 5.97 -12.10
N VAL A 4 12.19 6.77 -11.24
CA VAL A 4 12.84 7.46 -10.13
C VAL A 4 12.09 7.15 -8.85
N LEU A 5 12.77 6.66 -7.82
CA LEU A 5 12.15 6.40 -6.52
C LEU A 5 13.04 6.85 -5.38
N GLY A 6 12.41 7.20 -4.24
CA GLY A 6 13.09 7.43 -2.98
C GLY A 6 13.30 6.15 -2.19
N THR A 7 13.70 6.27 -0.93
CA THR A 7 13.79 5.15 0.00
C THR A 7 12.46 4.38 0.04
N SER A 8 12.51 3.09 -0.19
CA SER A 8 11.34 2.22 -0.17
C SER A 8 11.74 0.82 0.30
N GLU A 9 10.94 0.24 1.17
CA GLU A 9 11.08 -1.15 1.66
C GLU A 9 9.79 -1.96 1.46
N GLY A 10 8.78 -1.36 0.80
CA GLY A 10 7.43 -1.92 0.71
C GLY A 10 6.81 -1.89 -0.67
N GLY A 11 5.50 -1.63 -0.73
CA GLY A 11 4.66 -1.70 -1.92
C GLY A 11 5.15 -0.86 -3.09
N VAL A 12 5.66 0.36 -2.85
CA VAL A 12 6.16 1.24 -3.91
C VAL A 12 7.33 0.62 -4.67
N GLY A 13 8.32 0.09 -3.95
CA GLY A 13 9.47 -0.54 -4.59
C GLY A 13 9.09 -1.81 -5.35
N ARG A 14 8.16 -2.64 -4.82
CA ARG A 14 7.62 -3.81 -5.53
C ARG A 14 6.88 -3.41 -6.80
N HIS A 15 6.08 -2.35 -6.76
CA HIS A 15 5.39 -1.84 -7.93
C HIS A 15 6.36 -1.36 -9.01
N VAL A 16 7.41 -0.61 -8.64
CA VAL A 16 8.45 -0.18 -9.58
C VAL A 16 9.20 -1.39 -10.16
N ALA A 17 9.51 -2.40 -9.35
CA ALA A 17 10.17 -3.62 -9.81
C ALA A 17 9.31 -4.40 -10.82
N MET A 18 8.01 -4.53 -10.54
CA MET A 18 7.05 -5.15 -11.45
C MET A 18 6.99 -4.39 -12.79
N LEU A 19 6.80 -3.07 -12.77
CA LEU A 19 6.76 -2.25 -13.99
C LEU A 19 8.09 -2.32 -14.76
N ALA A 20 9.23 -2.20 -14.07
CA ALA A 20 10.55 -2.26 -14.71
C ALA A 20 10.78 -3.62 -15.38
N GLY A 21 10.51 -4.72 -14.68
CA GLY A 21 10.64 -6.07 -15.20
C GLY A 21 9.71 -6.34 -16.39
N GLY A 22 8.43 -5.91 -16.28
CA GLY A 22 7.46 -6.05 -17.35
C GLY A 22 7.85 -5.28 -18.62
N LEU A 23 8.30 -4.03 -18.47
CA LEU A 23 8.78 -3.23 -19.60
C LEU A 23 10.06 -3.81 -20.23
N VAL A 24 10.98 -4.35 -19.44
CA VAL A 24 12.18 -5.04 -19.97
C VAL A 24 11.77 -6.27 -20.78
N ARG A 25 10.85 -7.10 -20.26
CA ARG A 25 10.31 -8.26 -21.01
C ARG A 25 9.59 -7.82 -22.30
N GLY A 26 8.97 -6.65 -22.30
CA GLY A 26 8.38 -6.01 -23.48
C GLY A 26 9.41 -5.40 -24.46
N GLY A 27 10.72 -5.60 -24.26
CA GLY A 27 11.78 -5.13 -25.16
C GLY A 27 12.19 -3.66 -24.94
N HIS A 28 11.72 -3.00 -23.88
CA HIS A 28 12.07 -1.62 -23.60
C HIS A 28 13.40 -1.49 -22.83
N ARG A 29 14.17 -0.45 -23.14
CA ARG A 29 15.33 -0.07 -22.32
C ARG A 29 14.87 0.70 -21.10
N VAL A 30 15.12 0.13 -19.92
CA VAL A 30 14.68 0.68 -18.62
C VAL A 30 15.88 1.08 -17.77
N VAL A 31 15.81 2.27 -17.19
CA VAL A 31 16.73 2.76 -16.15
C VAL A 31 15.93 2.94 -14.87
N VAL A 32 16.49 2.52 -13.74
CA VAL A 32 15.90 2.79 -12.41
C VAL A 32 16.90 3.63 -11.61
N ALA A 33 16.48 4.80 -11.15
CA ALA A 33 17.28 5.73 -10.38
C ALA A 33 16.73 5.84 -8.95
N GLY A 34 17.57 5.52 -7.96
CA GLY A 34 17.15 5.55 -6.55
C GLY A 34 18.29 5.25 -5.58
N PRO A 35 18.02 5.24 -4.26
CA PRO A 35 19.01 4.89 -3.25
C PRO A 35 19.53 3.45 -3.44
N PRO A 36 20.82 3.15 -3.16
CA PRO A 36 21.37 1.79 -3.27
C PRO A 36 20.63 0.74 -2.43
N SER A 37 19.95 1.15 -1.36
CA SER A 37 19.10 0.26 -0.56
C SER A 37 17.94 -0.33 -1.36
N THR A 38 17.39 0.42 -2.33
CA THR A 38 16.29 -0.06 -3.16
C THR A 38 16.76 -1.11 -4.18
N GLU A 39 17.99 -0.98 -4.72
CA GLU A 39 18.57 -2.04 -5.56
C GLU A 39 18.78 -3.33 -4.75
N ARG A 40 19.32 -3.23 -3.53
CA ARG A 40 19.49 -4.41 -2.67
C ARG A 40 18.16 -5.08 -2.31
N ALA A 41 17.10 -4.28 -2.15
CA ALA A 41 15.78 -4.81 -1.76
C ALA A 41 14.99 -5.41 -2.93
N PHE A 42 15.14 -4.87 -4.13
CA PHE A 42 14.26 -5.20 -5.27
C PHE A 42 14.97 -5.76 -6.50
N GLY A 43 16.30 -5.71 -6.58
CA GLY A 43 17.09 -6.37 -7.61
C GLY A 43 16.81 -5.89 -9.04
N PHE A 44 16.66 -4.59 -9.27
CA PHE A 44 16.30 -4.04 -10.59
C PHE A 44 17.27 -4.48 -11.70
N THR A 45 18.56 -4.59 -11.38
CA THR A 45 19.58 -5.07 -12.34
C THR A 45 19.32 -6.54 -12.74
N ALA A 46 18.91 -7.38 -11.80
CA ALA A 46 18.54 -8.77 -12.08
C ALA A 46 17.29 -8.88 -12.97
N LEU A 47 16.42 -7.87 -12.96
CA LEU A 47 15.27 -7.77 -13.86
C LEU A 47 15.63 -7.26 -15.26
N GLY A 48 16.92 -6.95 -15.52
CA GLY A 48 17.41 -6.44 -16.80
C GLY A 48 17.36 -4.91 -16.93
N ALA A 49 17.00 -4.17 -15.89
CA ALA A 49 17.05 -2.71 -15.89
C ALA A 49 18.46 -2.21 -15.52
N ARG A 50 18.85 -1.06 -16.03
CA ARG A 50 20.08 -0.38 -15.58
C ARG A 50 19.78 0.40 -14.30
N PHE A 51 20.51 0.12 -13.22
CA PHE A 51 20.39 0.90 -11.98
C PHE A 51 21.36 2.09 -11.96
N VAL A 52 20.88 3.25 -11.47
CA VAL A 52 21.65 4.48 -11.26
C VAL A 52 21.49 4.90 -9.80
N PRO A 53 22.54 4.92 -8.98
CA PRO A 53 22.45 5.32 -7.59
C PRO A 53 22.17 6.83 -7.47
N VAL A 54 21.08 7.18 -6.80
CA VAL A 54 20.65 8.56 -6.54
C VAL A 54 20.21 8.68 -5.08
N PRO A 55 20.74 9.64 -4.30
CA PRO A 55 20.47 9.73 -2.86
C PRO A 55 19.16 10.47 -2.57
N ILE A 56 18.03 9.81 -2.78
CA ILE A 56 16.68 10.35 -2.46
C ILE A 56 16.20 9.71 -1.16
N SER A 57 16.28 10.45 -0.04
CA SER A 57 15.85 10.02 1.29
C SER A 57 14.43 10.49 1.62
N ASP A 58 13.82 9.95 2.68
CA ASP A 58 12.46 10.33 3.12
C ASP A 58 12.40 11.76 3.69
N ARG A 59 13.51 12.25 4.27
CA ARG A 59 13.61 13.60 4.82
C ARG A 59 14.46 14.50 3.92
N PRO A 60 14.14 15.81 3.84
CA PRO A 60 14.96 16.76 3.11
C PRO A 60 16.41 16.80 3.64
N ARG A 61 17.36 16.70 2.69
CA ARG A 61 18.80 16.83 2.94
C ARG A 61 19.40 17.68 1.81
N PRO A 62 19.62 18.98 2.00
CA PRO A 62 19.91 19.91 0.92
C PRO A 62 21.07 19.49 0.00
N LEU A 63 22.18 18.97 0.57
CA LEU A 63 23.32 18.51 -0.22
C LEU A 63 23.02 17.24 -1.02
N ASP A 64 22.30 16.28 -0.43
CA ASP A 64 21.92 15.06 -1.11
C ASP A 64 20.84 15.35 -2.17
N ASP A 65 19.92 16.28 -1.88
CA ASP A 65 18.89 16.72 -2.83
C ASP A 65 19.53 17.42 -4.05
N LEU A 66 20.56 18.26 -3.86
CA LEU A 66 21.31 18.84 -4.96
C LEU A 66 22.03 17.77 -5.80
N ARG A 67 22.71 16.81 -5.14
CA ARG A 67 23.34 15.67 -5.83
C ARG A 67 22.31 14.84 -6.60
N ALA A 68 21.14 14.62 -6.02
CA ALA A 68 20.05 13.89 -6.70
C ALA A 68 19.57 14.65 -7.95
N VAL A 69 19.34 15.96 -7.87
CA VAL A 69 18.98 16.78 -9.03
C VAL A 69 20.04 16.68 -10.13
N MET A 70 21.32 16.80 -9.80
CA MET A 70 22.41 16.69 -10.80
C MET A 70 22.44 15.31 -11.44
N ALA A 71 22.30 14.24 -10.67
CA ALA A 71 22.27 12.87 -11.18
C ALA A 71 21.03 12.62 -12.07
N LEU A 72 19.85 13.10 -11.67
CA LEU A 72 18.61 12.95 -12.44
C LEU A 72 18.63 13.71 -13.77
N ARG A 73 19.43 14.78 -13.92
CA ARG A 73 19.61 15.46 -15.21
C ARG A 73 20.17 14.53 -16.31
N THR A 74 20.87 13.46 -15.95
CA THR A 74 21.35 12.47 -16.92
C THR A 74 20.21 11.70 -17.60
N LEU A 75 19.01 11.70 -16.99
CA LEU A 75 17.81 11.06 -17.52
C LEU A 75 17.06 11.89 -18.59
N ARG A 76 17.51 13.11 -18.89
CA ARG A 76 16.90 14.00 -19.89
C ARG A 76 16.72 13.36 -21.28
N GLY A 77 17.52 12.34 -21.59
CA GLY A 77 17.41 11.56 -22.83
C GLY A 77 16.36 10.43 -22.78
N ALA A 78 15.69 10.19 -21.66
CA ALA A 78 14.63 9.18 -21.57
C ALA A 78 13.33 9.68 -22.22
N HIS A 79 12.60 8.81 -22.94
CA HIS A 79 11.29 9.16 -23.52
C HIS A 79 10.30 9.58 -22.44
N ALA A 80 10.23 8.83 -21.36
CA ALA A 80 9.45 9.13 -20.17
C ALA A 80 10.33 8.95 -18.93
N VAL A 81 10.23 9.91 -18.00
CA VAL A 81 10.76 9.77 -16.63
C VAL A 81 9.57 9.66 -15.70
N HIS A 82 9.44 8.53 -15.04
CA HIS A 82 8.32 8.22 -14.14
C HIS A 82 8.82 8.18 -12.69
N ALA A 83 8.49 9.19 -11.92
CA ALA A 83 8.88 9.30 -10.53
C ALA A 83 7.79 8.74 -9.59
N HIS A 84 8.20 7.95 -8.62
CA HIS A 84 7.32 7.35 -7.62
C HIS A 84 7.49 8.00 -6.26
N GLY A 85 6.44 8.67 -5.80
CA GLY A 85 6.40 9.43 -4.55
C GLY A 85 6.72 10.91 -4.72
N LEU A 86 6.24 11.72 -3.78
CA LEU A 86 6.26 13.17 -3.84
C LEU A 86 7.68 13.76 -3.96
N ARG A 87 8.62 13.27 -3.13
CA ARG A 87 10.00 13.78 -3.17
C ARG A 87 10.73 13.43 -4.45
N ALA A 88 10.62 12.18 -4.90
CA ALA A 88 11.19 11.74 -6.18
C ALA A 88 10.61 12.56 -7.33
N GLY A 89 9.29 12.80 -7.32
CA GLY A 89 8.60 13.63 -8.30
C GLY A 89 9.09 15.07 -8.34
N ALA A 90 9.20 15.72 -7.17
CA ALA A 90 9.66 17.11 -7.09
C ALA A 90 11.14 17.28 -7.52
N LEU A 91 12.03 16.38 -7.09
CA LEU A 91 13.44 16.41 -7.50
C LEU A 91 13.59 16.14 -9.00
N ALA A 92 12.83 15.20 -9.56
CA ALA A 92 12.79 14.95 -11.01
C ALA A 92 12.25 16.17 -11.78
N ALA A 93 11.18 16.83 -11.28
CA ALA A 93 10.62 18.03 -11.87
C ALA A 93 11.64 19.19 -11.96
N ILE A 94 12.44 19.37 -10.89
CA ILE A 94 13.52 20.37 -10.86
C ILE A 94 14.64 19.97 -11.84
N ALA A 95 15.06 18.70 -11.80
CA ALA A 95 16.16 18.21 -12.64
C ALA A 95 15.87 18.29 -14.14
N LEU A 96 14.62 18.05 -14.53
CA LEU A 96 14.19 17.97 -15.94
C LEU A 96 13.64 19.30 -16.47
N ALA A 97 13.61 20.35 -15.67
CA ALA A 97 13.16 21.66 -16.12
C ALA A 97 13.94 22.14 -17.36
N GLY A 98 13.22 22.47 -18.44
CA GLY A 98 13.80 22.93 -19.70
C GLY A 98 14.47 21.86 -20.56
N THR A 99 14.23 20.56 -20.29
CA THR A 99 14.88 19.45 -21.04
C THR A 99 13.99 18.79 -22.09
N GLY A 100 12.71 19.07 -22.15
CA GLY A 100 11.75 18.40 -23.05
C GLY A 100 11.49 16.91 -22.72
N ALA A 101 12.04 16.37 -21.63
CA ALA A 101 11.74 15.01 -21.18
C ALA A 101 10.35 14.96 -20.52
N GLY A 102 9.49 14.04 -20.94
CA GLY A 102 8.17 13.85 -20.34
C GLY A 102 8.27 13.34 -18.89
N LEU A 103 7.58 14.02 -17.96
CA LEU A 103 7.57 13.67 -16.54
C LEU A 103 6.21 13.13 -16.11
N VAL A 104 6.19 11.89 -15.65
CA VAL A 104 5.06 11.26 -14.97
C VAL A 104 5.38 11.15 -13.48
N VAL A 105 4.42 11.42 -12.61
CA VAL A 105 4.60 11.25 -11.16
C VAL A 105 3.46 10.41 -10.60
N THR A 106 3.78 9.25 -9.99
CA THR A 106 2.81 8.50 -9.20
C THR A 106 2.93 8.86 -7.72
N LEU A 107 1.83 9.34 -7.15
CA LEU A 107 1.71 9.63 -5.72
C LEU A 107 1.12 8.42 -4.98
N HIS A 108 1.92 7.82 -4.09
CA HIS A 108 1.56 6.61 -3.35
C HIS A 108 1.09 6.87 -1.91
N ASN A 109 1.33 8.07 -1.36
CA ASN A 109 0.99 8.43 0.00
C ASN A 109 0.53 9.87 0.07
N ALA A 110 -0.43 10.14 0.97
CA ALA A 110 -0.79 11.51 1.33
C ALA A 110 0.31 12.14 2.22
N ALA A 111 0.53 13.43 2.05
CA ALA A 111 1.38 14.22 2.94
C ALA A 111 0.57 14.57 4.22
N THR A 112 0.75 13.79 5.29
CA THR A 112 0.01 13.96 6.55
C THR A 112 0.77 14.76 7.62
N ALA A 113 1.98 15.22 7.31
CA ALA A 113 2.81 15.98 8.24
C ALA A 113 2.30 17.42 8.43
N GLY A 114 2.32 17.89 9.68
CA GLY A 114 2.00 19.27 10.04
C GLY A 114 3.25 20.15 10.24
N GLY A 115 3.02 21.43 10.59
CA GLY A 115 4.08 22.37 10.90
C GLY A 115 5.03 22.67 9.72
N VAL A 116 6.30 22.91 10.01
CA VAL A 116 7.33 23.24 9.00
C VAL A 116 7.49 22.11 7.96
N VAL A 117 7.42 20.86 8.39
CA VAL A 117 7.51 19.71 7.48
C VAL A 117 6.32 19.69 6.53
N GLY A 118 5.12 19.98 7.01
CA GLY A 118 3.92 20.11 6.17
C GLY A 118 4.04 21.24 5.14
N ALA A 119 4.63 22.38 5.51
CA ALA A 119 4.89 23.48 4.58
C ALA A 119 5.85 23.07 3.45
N VAL A 120 6.93 22.34 3.78
CA VAL A 120 7.86 21.81 2.79
C VAL A 120 7.15 20.83 1.85
N TYR A 121 6.37 19.90 2.37
CA TYR A 121 5.60 18.98 1.54
C TYR A 121 4.58 19.71 0.65
N GLY A 122 3.90 20.75 1.16
CA GLY A 122 3.01 21.58 0.36
C GLY A 122 3.71 22.32 -0.79
N LEU A 123 4.98 22.71 -0.61
CA LEU A 123 5.80 23.25 -1.70
C LEU A 123 6.13 22.17 -2.74
N LEU A 124 6.54 20.97 -2.30
CA LEU A 124 6.84 19.86 -3.21
C LEU A 124 5.61 19.46 -4.02
N GLU A 125 4.44 19.42 -3.40
CA GLU A 125 3.17 19.15 -4.09
C GLU A 125 2.88 20.20 -5.17
N ARG A 126 3.08 21.50 -4.88
CA ARG A 126 2.92 22.56 -5.89
C ARG A 126 3.91 22.44 -7.05
N ILE A 127 5.15 22.04 -6.76
CA ILE A 127 6.16 21.79 -7.81
C ILE A 127 5.69 20.64 -8.70
N VAL A 128 5.28 19.51 -8.13
CA VAL A 128 4.78 18.35 -8.87
C VAL A 128 3.53 18.72 -9.67
N ALA A 129 2.53 19.34 -9.03
CA ALA A 129 1.27 19.71 -9.68
C ALA A 129 1.47 20.59 -10.93
N ARG A 130 2.45 21.50 -10.91
CA ARG A 130 2.69 22.45 -12.00
C ARG A 130 3.71 22.00 -13.04
N ARG A 131 4.49 20.97 -12.75
CA ARG A 131 5.62 20.56 -13.59
C ARG A 131 5.52 19.16 -14.17
N ALA A 132 4.72 18.27 -13.56
CA ALA A 132 4.48 16.96 -14.11
C ALA A 132 3.51 17.05 -15.31
N ASP A 133 3.82 16.37 -16.41
CA ASP A 133 2.95 16.26 -17.57
C ASP A 133 1.74 15.37 -17.27
N ARG A 134 1.93 14.36 -16.42
CA ARG A 134 0.90 13.43 -15.94
C ARG A 134 1.12 13.13 -14.46
N ILE A 135 0.06 13.13 -13.69
CA ILE A 135 0.08 12.71 -12.28
C ILE A 135 -0.85 11.50 -12.12
N LEU A 136 -0.30 10.42 -11.61
CA LEU A 136 -1.04 9.22 -11.27
C LEU A 136 -1.25 9.16 -9.76
N VAL A 137 -2.48 8.92 -9.33
CA VAL A 137 -2.84 8.92 -7.91
C VAL A 137 -3.46 7.60 -7.49
N VAL A 138 -3.15 7.15 -6.28
CA VAL A 138 -3.65 5.88 -5.72
C VAL A 138 -4.96 6.03 -4.97
N SER A 139 -5.50 7.25 -4.86
CA SER A 139 -6.76 7.52 -4.19
C SER A 139 -7.41 8.81 -4.69
N PRO A 140 -8.76 8.94 -4.59
CA PRO A 140 -9.49 10.12 -5.05
C PRO A 140 -9.07 11.42 -4.33
N ASP A 141 -8.86 11.38 -3.02
CA ASP A 141 -8.44 12.53 -2.22
C ASP A 141 -7.10 13.13 -2.66
N LEU A 142 -6.15 12.28 -3.07
CA LEU A 142 -4.91 12.74 -3.70
C LEU A 142 -5.17 13.41 -5.04
N GLY A 143 -6.08 12.87 -5.84
CA GLY A 143 -6.48 13.44 -7.13
C GLY A 143 -7.07 14.83 -6.97
N GLU A 144 -8.05 14.98 -6.09
CA GLU A 144 -8.68 16.26 -5.78
C GLU A 144 -7.65 17.28 -5.29
N ARG A 145 -6.75 16.85 -4.39
CA ARG A 145 -5.68 17.71 -3.89
C ARG A 145 -4.76 18.21 -5.00
N MET A 146 -4.32 17.33 -5.91
CA MET A 146 -3.46 17.73 -7.03
C MET A 146 -4.18 18.67 -8.00
N ALA A 147 -5.45 18.42 -8.31
CA ALA A 147 -6.27 19.30 -9.14
C ALA A 147 -6.39 20.70 -8.50
N HIS A 148 -6.65 20.81 -7.21
CA HIS A 148 -6.68 22.09 -6.49
C HIS A 148 -5.33 22.84 -6.51
N LEU A 149 -4.21 22.14 -6.63
CA LEU A 149 -2.88 22.73 -6.75
C LEU A 149 -2.53 23.14 -8.18
N GLY A 150 -3.44 22.91 -9.15
CA GLY A 150 -3.31 23.32 -10.53
C GLY A 150 -2.66 22.27 -11.44
N ALA A 151 -2.76 20.97 -11.08
CA ALA A 151 -2.33 19.90 -11.97
C ALA A 151 -3.21 19.83 -13.22
N GLY A 152 -2.58 19.75 -14.40
CA GLY A 152 -3.29 19.72 -15.69
C GLY A 152 -3.90 18.36 -16.02
N HIS A 153 -3.24 17.28 -15.63
CA HIS A 153 -3.67 15.91 -15.94
C HIS A 153 -3.45 15.01 -14.71
N VAL A 154 -4.55 14.56 -14.13
CA VAL A 154 -4.55 13.66 -12.97
C VAL A 154 -5.40 12.44 -13.29
N GLU A 155 -4.83 11.27 -13.15
CA GLU A 155 -5.44 9.98 -13.48
C GLU A 155 -5.25 8.98 -12.34
N ALA A 156 -6.11 7.96 -12.26
CA ALA A 156 -5.96 6.89 -11.28
C ALA A 156 -4.77 5.99 -11.66
N ALA A 157 -3.88 5.73 -10.69
CA ALA A 157 -2.83 4.74 -10.84
C ALA A 157 -3.39 3.32 -10.78
N VAL A 158 -2.83 2.40 -11.54
CA VAL A 158 -3.08 0.96 -11.40
C VAL A 158 -1.90 0.34 -10.66
N VAL A 159 -2.11 -0.01 -9.39
CA VAL A 159 -1.08 -0.61 -8.51
C VAL A 159 -1.57 -1.99 -8.06
N PRO A 160 -1.35 -3.05 -8.86
CA PRO A 160 -1.82 -4.37 -8.53
C PRO A 160 -1.02 -5.01 -7.39
N ALA A 161 -1.70 -5.77 -6.54
CA ALA A 161 -1.02 -6.69 -5.64
C ALA A 161 -0.44 -7.88 -6.43
N PRO A 162 0.68 -8.45 -6.00
CA PRO A 162 1.15 -9.70 -6.56
C PRO A 162 0.10 -10.80 -6.36
N VAL A 163 0.04 -11.73 -7.31
CA VAL A 163 -0.78 -12.93 -7.15
C VAL A 163 -0.08 -13.80 -6.10
N LEU A 164 -0.77 -14.06 -5.00
CA LEU A 164 -0.28 -14.99 -3.99
C LEU A 164 -0.37 -16.41 -4.54
N PRO A 165 0.66 -17.25 -4.33
CA PRO A 165 0.56 -18.66 -4.71
C PRO A 165 -0.56 -19.32 -3.91
N PRO A 166 -1.26 -20.32 -4.50
CA PRO A 166 -2.22 -21.11 -3.77
C PRO A 166 -1.56 -21.74 -2.52
N SER A 167 -2.27 -21.78 -1.41
CA SER A 167 -1.79 -22.50 -0.24
C SER A 167 -1.63 -23.98 -0.59
N GLY A 168 -0.44 -24.52 -0.35
CA GLY A 168 -0.21 -25.97 -0.37
C GLY A 168 -0.40 -26.65 0.97
N ARG A 169 -0.87 -25.89 2.01
CA ARG A 169 -0.99 -26.34 3.38
C ARG A 169 -2.46 -26.51 3.78
N GLU A 170 -2.73 -27.55 4.54
CA GLU A 170 -4.05 -27.75 5.12
C GLU A 170 -4.35 -26.69 6.21
N ALA A 171 -5.60 -26.22 6.25
CA ALA A 171 -6.03 -25.20 7.22
C ALA A 171 -5.77 -25.62 8.67
N GLY A 172 -5.92 -26.92 8.98
CA GLY A 172 -5.66 -27.51 10.29
C GLY A 172 -4.19 -27.40 10.71
N ASP A 173 -3.26 -27.55 9.77
CA ASP A 173 -1.82 -27.43 10.05
C ASP A 173 -1.42 -25.97 10.33
N ILE A 174 -1.97 -25.05 9.57
CA ILE A 174 -1.76 -23.61 9.76
C ILE A 174 -2.29 -23.21 11.14
N ARG A 175 -3.51 -23.61 11.50
CA ARG A 175 -4.12 -23.34 12.80
C ARG A 175 -3.33 -23.94 13.96
N ARG A 176 -2.78 -25.15 13.77
CA ARG A 176 -1.93 -25.82 14.76
C ARG A 176 -0.61 -25.08 14.97
N GLU A 177 0.07 -24.67 13.90
CA GLU A 177 1.28 -23.84 13.96
C GLU A 177 1.01 -22.51 14.71
N LEU A 178 -0.11 -21.87 14.37
CA LEU A 178 -0.50 -20.61 14.99
C LEU A 178 -1.03 -20.80 16.44
N GLY A 179 -1.26 -22.02 16.90
CA GLY A 179 -1.82 -22.31 18.22
C GLY A 179 -3.19 -21.65 18.46
N THR A 180 -4.00 -21.55 17.40
CA THR A 180 -5.32 -20.90 17.47
C THR A 180 -6.45 -21.86 17.81
N GLY A 181 -6.27 -23.16 17.59
CA GLY A 181 -7.35 -24.15 17.71
C GLY A 181 -8.54 -23.75 16.84
N GLU A 182 -9.74 -23.90 17.38
CA GLU A 182 -11.01 -23.56 16.71
C GLU A 182 -11.40 -22.08 16.83
N ARG A 183 -10.53 -21.24 17.39
CA ARG A 183 -10.81 -19.79 17.56
C ARG A 183 -11.02 -19.11 16.20
N VAL A 184 -11.95 -18.17 16.16
CA VAL A 184 -12.16 -17.34 14.98
C VAL A 184 -10.99 -16.35 14.82
N ILE A 185 -10.36 -16.36 13.64
CA ILE A 185 -9.17 -15.56 13.36
C ILE A 185 -9.58 -14.27 12.62
N PHE A 186 -9.24 -13.12 13.19
CA PHE A 186 -9.17 -11.83 12.48
C PHE A 186 -7.72 -11.51 12.20
N LEU A 187 -7.39 -11.26 10.93
CA LEU A 187 -6.02 -11.05 10.47
C LEU A 187 -5.78 -9.58 10.14
N THR A 188 -4.65 -9.05 10.55
CA THR A 188 -4.10 -7.79 10.01
C THR A 188 -2.72 -8.05 9.44
N VAL A 189 -2.48 -7.61 8.20
CA VAL A 189 -1.16 -7.71 7.54
C VAL A 189 -0.68 -6.30 7.25
N ALA A 190 0.26 -5.80 8.06
CA ALA A 190 0.67 -4.40 7.98
C ALA A 190 2.04 -4.15 8.63
N ARG A 191 2.74 -3.11 8.18
CA ARG A 191 3.87 -2.55 8.93
C ARG A 191 3.36 -2.04 10.28
N LEU A 192 4.07 -2.32 11.38
CA LEU A 192 3.71 -1.84 12.72
C LEU A 192 4.10 -0.36 12.87
N ALA A 193 3.29 0.53 12.29
CA ALA A 193 3.50 1.98 12.24
C ALA A 193 2.18 2.72 12.49
N GLN A 194 2.26 3.97 12.95
CA GLN A 194 1.10 4.79 13.32
C GLN A 194 0.03 4.88 12.22
N GLN A 195 0.46 4.95 10.94
CA GLN A 195 -0.47 5.01 9.81
C GLN A 195 -1.46 3.85 9.80
N LYS A 196 -1.06 2.67 10.32
CA LYS A 196 -1.85 1.44 10.27
C LYS A 196 -2.90 1.32 11.38
N GLY A 197 -2.95 2.28 12.32
CA GLY A 197 -4.02 2.40 13.31
C GLY A 197 -4.15 1.16 14.23
N LEU A 198 -3.04 0.49 14.52
CA LEU A 198 -3.07 -0.76 15.31
C LEU A 198 -3.53 -0.54 16.75
N GLU A 199 -3.48 0.69 17.24
CA GLU A 199 -4.07 1.11 18.52
C GLU A 199 -5.60 0.85 18.51
N THR A 200 -6.27 1.19 17.39
CA THR A 200 -7.71 0.92 17.21
C THR A 200 -8.02 -0.57 17.24
N LEU A 201 -7.15 -1.41 16.64
CA LEU A 201 -7.30 -2.87 16.73
C LEU A 201 -7.22 -3.35 18.16
N LEU A 202 -6.26 -2.83 18.97
CA LEU A 202 -6.15 -3.21 20.39
C LEU A 202 -7.38 -2.74 21.19
N ASP A 203 -7.92 -1.54 20.90
CA ASP A 203 -9.14 -1.05 21.53
C ASP A 203 -10.35 -1.94 21.21
N VAL A 204 -10.49 -2.36 19.96
CA VAL A 204 -11.52 -3.32 19.53
C VAL A 204 -11.35 -4.66 20.24
N ALA A 205 -10.14 -5.19 20.30
CA ALA A 205 -9.84 -6.45 20.97
C ALA A 205 -10.15 -6.40 22.49
N LYS A 206 -9.91 -5.26 23.13
CA LYS A 206 -10.27 -5.00 24.54
C LYS A 206 -11.78 -5.00 24.76
N ALA A 207 -12.55 -4.44 23.85
CA ALA A 207 -14.01 -4.32 23.96
C ALA A 207 -14.76 -5.64 23.72
N LEU A 208 -14.12 -6.67 23.21
CA LEU A 208 -14.73 -7.95 22.82
C LEU A 208 -15.22 -8.87 23.97
N PRO A 209 -14.78 -8.79 25.24
CA PRO A 209 -15.38 -9.58 26.30
C PRO A 209 -16.90 -9.37 26.45
N GLU A 210 -17.41 -8.19 26.08
CA GLU A 210 -18.85 -7.88 26.09
C GLU A 210 -19.57 -8.64 24.96
N VAL A 211 -18.95 -8.70 23.78
CA VAL A 211 -19.46 -9.45 22.63
C VAL A 211 -19.39 -10.96 22.90
N ARG A 212 -18.34 -11.44 23.58
CA ARG A 212 -18.17 -12.86 23.94
C ARG A 212 -19.24 -13.35 24.91
N ARG A 213 -19.74 -12.51 25.82
CA ARG A 213 -20.86 -12.84 26.71
C ARG A 213 -22.21 -12.93 25.97
N ALA A 214 -22.36 -12.20 24.88
CA ALA A 214 -23.56 -12.27 24.04
C ALA A 214 -23.57 -13.51 23.12
N ALA A 215 -22.37 -14.05 22.79
CA ALA A 215 -22.21 -15.22 21.94
C ALA A 215 -21.79 -16.45 22.81
N GLU A 216 -22.71 -16.95 23.61
CA GLU A 216 -22.46 -17.96 24.67
C GLU A 216 -21.88 -19.32 24.20
N HIS A 217 -21.57 -19.52 22.91
CA HIS A 217 -21.18 -20.86 22.38
C HIS A 217 -19.94 -20.88 21.46
N ALA A 218 -19.26 -19.77 21.21
CA ALA A 218 -18.06 -19.77 20.40
C ALA A 218 -16.80 -19.53 21.21
N SER A 219 -15.75 -20.28 20.95
CA SER A 219 -14.39 -19.94 21.41
C SER A 219 -14.10 -18.51 20.95
N GLY A 220 -13.71 -17.62 21.88
CA GLY A 220 -13.52 -16.21 21.60
C GLY A 220 -12.55 -15.97 20.43
N PRO A 221 -12.64 -14.83 19.74
CA PRO A 221 -11.77 -14.54 18.61
C PRO A 221 -10.30 -14.40 19.03
N VAL A 222 -9.41 -14.52 18.04
CA VAL A 222 -8.01 -14.13 18.14
C VAL A 222 -7.66 -13.18 17.02
N PHE A 223 -6.92 -12.12 17.35
CA PHE A 223 -6.40 -11.17 16.38
C PHE A 223 -4.93 -11.49 16.10
N LEU A 224 -4.64 -11.78 14.85
CA LEU A 224 -3.28 -12.04 14.38
C LEU A 224 -2.78 -10.84 13.60
N VAL A 225 -1.61 -10.33 13.96
CA VAL A 225 -0.99 -9.19 13.28
C VAL A 225 0.33 -9.65 12.67
N ALA A 226 0.36 -9.78 11.34
CA ALA A 226 1.54 -10.13 10.57
C ALA A 226 2.24 -8.88 10.07
N GLY A 227 3.50 -8.71 10.43
CA GLY A 227 4.35 -7.59 10.03
C GLY A 227 5.33 -7.17 11.13
N GLU A 228 6.23 -6.27 10.74
CA GLU A 228 7.24 -5.68 11.62
C GLU A 228 7.16 -4.15 11.54
N GLY A 229 7.74 -3.48 12.53
CA GLY A 229 7.83 -2.03 12.51
C GLY A 229 8.16 -1.39 13.85
N PRO A 230 8.31 -0.06 13.88
CA PRO A 230 8.79 0.67 15.04
C PRO A 230 7.87 0.58 16.27
N LEU A 231 6.58 0.29 16.09
CA LEU A 231 5.63 0.20 17.22
C LEU A 231 5.56 -1.18 17.86
N ARG A 232 6.39 -2.16 17.42
CA ARG A 232 6.32 -3.53 17.95
C ARG A 232 6.39 -3.62 19.47
N ALA A 233 7.37 -2.96 20.07
CA ALA A 233 7.57 -3.01 21.52
C ALA A 233 6.39 -2.39 22.29
N GLU A 234 5.92 -1.23 21.86
CA GLU A 234 4.79 -0.53 22.48
C GLU A 234 3.48 -1.34 22.38
N LEU A 235 3.22 -1.93 21.21
CA LEU A 235 2.04 -2.77 20.99
C LEU A 235 2.11 -4.04 21.86
N GLN A 236 3.28 -4.70 21.92
CA GLN A 236 3.45 -5.91 22.73
C GLN A 236 3.26 -5.61 24.23
N GLU A 237 3.87 -4.54 24.75
CA GLU A 237 3.69 -4.10 26.13
C GLU A 237 2.20 -3.88 26.46
N ARG A 238 1.46 -3.24 25.56
CA ARG A 238 0.02 -3.02 25.77
C ARG A 238 -0.77 -4.32 25.71
N ILE A 239 -0.47 -5.22 24.79
CA ILE A 239 -1.10 -6.55 24.67
C ILE A 239 -0.93 -7.33 25.98
N ASP A 240 0.30 -7.36 26.50
CA ASP A 240 0.63 -8.10 27.71
C ASP A 240 -0.02 -7.48 28.96
N ARG A 241 0.09 -6.17 29.13
CA ARG A 241 -0.50 -5.43 30.26
C ARG A 241 -2.02 -5.56 30.34
N GLU A 242 -2.70 -5.54 29.18
CA GLU A 242 -4.15 -5.59 29.11
C GLU A 242 -4.69 -7.02 28.86
N ASN A 243 -3.79 -8.01 28.77
CA ASN A 243 -4.10 -9.42 28.46
C ASN A 243 -5.05 -9.58 27.26
N LEU A 244 -4.69 -8.91 26.14
CA LEU A 244 -5.52 -8.87 24.93
C LEU A 244 -5.39 -10.16 24.10
N PRO A 245 -6.46 -10.63 23.43
CA PRO A 245 -6.40 -11.79 22.53
C PRO A 245 -5.73 -11.44 21.18
N VAL A 246 -4.61 -10.76 21.22
CA VAL A 246 -3.84 -10.30 20.07
C VAL A 246 -2.46 -10.93 20.06
N ARG A 247 -1.97 -11.34 18.88
CA ARG A 247 -0.63 -11.90 18.70
C ARG A 247 0.10 -11.22 17.56
N LEU A 248 1.32 -10.72 17.84
CA LEU A 248 2.22 -10.16 16.82
C LEU A 248 3.08 -11.29 16.23
N LEU A 249 2.81 -11.67 14.99
CA LEU A 249 3.46 -12.82 14.34
C LEU A 249 4.86 -12.50 13.77
N GLY A 250 5.25 -11.21 13.70
CA GLY A 250 6.43 -10.80 12.96
C GLY A 250 6.20 -10.77 11.45
N ALA A 251 7.28 -10.60 10.68
CA ALA A 251 7.23 -10.66 9.23
C ALA A 251 6.86 -12.07 8.77
N ARG A 252 5.89 -12.17 7.84
CA ARG A 252 5.40 -13.44 7.29
C ARG A 252 5.50 -13.42 5.78
N THR A 253 5.85 -14.55 5.19
CA THR A 253 5.92 -14.77 3.73
C THR A 253 4.74 -15.59 3.21
N ASP A 254 4.00 -16.23 4.09
CA ASP A 254 2.85 -17.10 3.85
C ASP A 254 1.51 -16.38 4.05
N VAL A 255 1.42 -15.13 3.61
CA VAL A 255 0.20 -14.30 3.76
C VAL A 255 -1.02 -14.97 3.14
N GLY A 256 -0.86 -15.70 2.03
CA GLY A 256 -1.94 -16.46 1.40
C GLY A 256 -2.53 -17.52 2.33
N ASP A 257 -1.68 -18.26 3.04
CA ASP A 257 -2.09 -19.27 4.02
C ASP A 257 -2.87 -18.64 5.18
N LEU A 258 -2.35 -17.50 5.69
CA LEU A 258 -3.00 -16.76 6.78
C LEU A 258 -4.38 -16.23 6.36
N LEU A 259 -4.50 -15.68 5.15
CA LEU A 259 -5.77 -15.23 4.60
C LEU A 259 -6.76 -16.39 4.45
N GLY A 260 -6.31 -17.56 4.00
CA GLY A 260 -7.14 -18.76 3.82
C GLY A 260 -7.77 -19.29 5.11
N VAL A 261 -7.17 -19.01 6.29
CA VAL A 261 -7.72 -19.45 7.59
C VAL A 261 -8.38 -18.31 8.38
N ALA A 262 -8.30 -17.07 7.90
CA ALA A 262 -8.88 -15.92 8.54
C ALA A 262 -10.38 -15.79 8.21
N ARG A 263 -11.17 -15.44 9.21
CA ARG A 263 -12.59 -15.06 9.03
C ARG A 263 -12.72 -13.73 8.28
N ALA A 264 -11.84 -12.78 8.58
CA ALA A 264 -11.77 -11.50 7.89
C ALA A 264 -10.38 -10.86 8.04
N LEU A 265 -9.99 -10.06 7.04
CA LEU A 265 -8.91 -9.10 7.13
C LEU A 265 -9.42 -7.83 7.83
N LEU A 266 -8.72 -7.37 8.87
CA LEU A 266 -9.02 -6.14 9.61
C LEU A 266 -7.99 -5.07 9.27
N VAL A 267 -8.45 -3.92 8.76
CA VAL A 267 -7.59 -2.81 8.29
C VAL A 267 -8.02 -1.49 8.96
N PRO A 268 -7.53 -1.19 10.18
CA PRO A 268 -7.92 0.00 10.96
C PRO A 268 -7.11 1.24 10.60
N SER A 269 -6.58 1.33 9.39
CA SER A 269 -5.62 2.35 8.96
C SER A 269 -6.17 3.78 9.01
N ARG A 270 -5.28 4.74 9.29
CA ARG A 270 -5.56 6.18 9.27
C ARG A 270 -5.71 6.71 7.84
N TRP A 271 -4.95 6.16 6.93
CA TRP A 271 -4.98 6.45 5.51
C TRP A 271 -4.36 5.32 4.71
N GLU A 272 -4.92 5.03 3.55
CA GLU A 272 -4.40 4.05 2.57
C GLU A 272 -4.60 4.57 1.15
N GLY A 273 -3.63 4.27 0.28
CA GLY A 273 -3.81 4.45 -1.15
C GLY A 273 -4.51 3.24 -1.77
N GLN A 274 -3.73 2.36 -2.41
CA GLN A 274 -4.19 1.05 -2.88
C GLN A 274 -3.48 -0.03 -2.06
N PRO A 275 -3.98 -0.40 -0.87
CA PRO A 275 -3.34 -1.38 0.00
C PRO A 275 -3.31 -2.75 -0.66
N LEU A 276 -2.10 -3.28 -0.87
CA LEU A 276 -1.90 -4.57 -1.51
C LEU A 276 -2.57 -5.70 -0.72
N THR A 277 -2.54 -5.62 0.62
CA THR A 277 -3.13 -6.63 1.51
C THR A 277 -4.65 -6.72 1.38
N VAL A 278 -5.34 -5.61 1.09
CA VAL A 278 -6.79 -5.62 0.80
C VAL A 278 -7.05 -6.33 -0.53
N GLN A 279 -6.24 -6.04 -1.56
CA GLN A 279 -6.36 -6.74 -2.85
C GLN A 279 -6.07 -8.23 -2.71
N GLU A 280 -5.05 -8.60 -1.92
CA GLU A 280 -4.70 -9.98 -1.61
C GLU A 280 -5.87 -10.70 -0.91
N ALA A 281 -6.50 -10.07 0.09
CA ALA A 281 -7.65 -10.60 0.80
C ALA A 281 -8.87 -10.78 -0.13
N LEU A 282 -9.18 -9.79 -0.95
CA LEU A 282 -10.27 -9.88 -1.92
C LEU A 282 -10.04 -11.01 -2.92
N ARG A 283 -8.82 -11.18 -3.43
CA ARG A 283 -8.46 -12.30 -4.32
C ARG A 283 -8.53 -13.66 -3.63
N ALA A 284 -8.19 -13.72 -2.35
CA ALA A 284 -8.30 -14.93 -1.54
C ALA A 284 -9.76 -15.26 -1.13
N GLY A 285 -10.72 -14.38 -1.41
CA GLY A 285 -12.10 -14.53 -0.94
C GLY A 285 -12.23 -14.34 0.56
N THR A 286 -11.32 -13.58 1.19
CA THR A 286 -11.37 -13.27 2.62
C THR A 286 -12.14 -11.97 2.82
N ALA A 287 -13.18 -11.98 3.66
CA ALA A 287 -13.96 -10.78 3.99
C ALA A 287 -13.07 -9.65 4.50
N VAL A 288 -13.43 -8.40 4.24
CA VAL A 288 -12.66 -7.23 4.64
C VAL A 288 -13.49 -6.35 5.61
N ILE A 289 -12.91 -6.02 6.75
CA ILE A 289 -13.40 -5.00 7.66
C ILE A 289 -12.35 -3.89 7.70
N ALA A 290 -12.68 -2.68 7.25
CA ALA A 290 -11.69 -1.64 7.08
C ALA A 290 -12.23 -0.24 7.41
N THR A 291 -11.33 0.69 7.68
CA THR A 291 -11.66 2.11 7.73
C THR A 291 -11.94 2.64 6.32
N ALA A 292 -12.96 3.50 6.18
CA ALA A 292 -13.35 4.14 4.93
C ALA A 292 -12.41 5.31 4.59
N VAL A 293 -11.13 5.03 4.31
CA VAL A 293 -10.11 6.05 4.06
C VAL A 293 -9.41 5.86 2.71
N GLY A 294 -9.04 6.97 2.09
CA GLY A 294 -8.26 6.99 0.85
C GLY A 294 -8.88 6.17 -0.28
N GLY A 295 -8.15 5.18 -0.79
CA GLY A 295 -8.59 4.30 -1.88
C GLY A 295 -9.39 3.07 -1.43
N ILE A 296 -9.50 2.78 -0.12
CA ILE A 296 -10.20 1.59 0.37
C ILE A 296 -11.66 1.52 -0.07
N PRO A 297 -12.48 2.59 0.04
CA PRO A 297 -13.88 2.53 -0.36
C PRO A 297 -14.08 2.10 -1.83
N ALA A 298 -13.32 2.69 -2.74
CA ALA A 298 -13.39 2.35 -4.16
C ALA A 298 -12.91 0.92 -4.45
N MET A 299 -11.95 0.43 -3.67
CA MET A 299 -11.38 -0.90 -3.83
C MET A 299 -12.31 -1.99 -3.30
N VAL A 300 -12.85 -1.82 -2.12
CA VAL A 300 -13.71 -2.81 -1.43
C VAL A 300 -15.14 -2.79 -1.97
N GLY A 301 -15.71 -1.59 -2.18
CA GLY A 301 -17.12 -1.46 -2.55
C GLY A 301 -18.03 -2.13 -1.52
N GLU A 302 -18.93 -3.00 -1.97
CA GLU A 302 -19.85 -3.77 -1.13
C GLU A 302 -19.25 -5.11 -0.63
N ALA A 303 -18.01 -5.41 -1.01
CA ALA A 303 -17.34 -6.66 -0.62
C ALA A 303 -16.71 -6.63 0.78
N GLY A 304 -17.14 -5.71 1.65
CA GLY A 304 -16.65 -5.61 3.02
C GLY A 304 -17.43 -4.63 3.87
N LEU A 305 -17.11 -4.58 5.15
CA LEU A 305 -17.68 -3.62 6.09
C LEU A 305 -16.71 -2.44 6.26
N LEU A 306 -17.18 -1.24 5.89
CA LEU A 306 -16.41 -0.01 5.98
C LEU A 306 -16.91 0.85 7.13
N VAL A 307 -15.99 1.36 7.95
CA VAL A 307 -16.31 2.17 9.12
C VAL A 307 -15.50 3.47 9.11
N PRO A 308 -15.95 4.55 9.74
CA PRO A 308 -15.17 5.77 9.86
C PRO A 308 -13.84 5.53 10.60
N TYR A 309 -12.78 6.23 10.19
CA TYR A 309 -11.52 6.22 10.93
C TYR A 309 -11.73 6.82 12.34
N GLY A 310 -11.16 6.15 13.36
CA GLY A 310 -11.26 6.57 14.76
C GLY A 310 -12.54 6.12 15.47
N ASP A 311 -13.50 5.56 14.75
CA ASP A 311 -14.72 5.01 15.35
C ASP A 311 -14.49 3.55 15.81
N VAL A 312 -13.95 3.41 17.01
CA VAL A 312 -13.71 2.11 17.66
C VAL A 312 -15.01 1.32 17.84
N ALA A 313 -16.11 2.00 18.13
CA ALA A 313 -17.40 1.34 18.36
C ALA A 313 -17.95 0.73 17.06
N ALA A 314 -17.92 1.47 15.96
CA ALA A 314 -18.33 0.96 14.66
C ALA A 314 -17.44 -0.21 14.19
N MET A 315 -16.13 -0.13 14.41
CA MET A 315 -15.19 -1.19 14.07
C MET A 315 -15.45 -2.45 14.92
N ARG A 316 -15.67 -2.31 16.22
CA ARG A 316 -16.06 -3.39 17.12
C ARG A 316 -17.36 -4.06 16.67
N ASP A 317 -18.37 -3.26 16.34
CA ASP A 317 -19.68 -3.78 15.93
C ASP A 317 -19.60 -4.52 14.58
N ALA A 318 -18.76 -4.05 13.65
CA ALA A 318 -18.47 -4.76 12.40
C ALA A 318 -17.78 -6.10 12.66
N VAL A 319 -16.79 -6.14 13.55
CA VAL A 319 -16.11 -7.37 13.97
C VAL A 319 -17.09 -8.32 14.66
N ALA A 320 -17.94 -7.82 15.55
CA ALA A 320 -18.94 -8.60 16.26
C ALA A 320 -19.95 -9.26 15.29
N ARG A 321 -20.44 -8.51 14.32
CA ARG A 321 -21.37 -9.05 13.30
C ARG A 321 -20.74 -10.20 12.51
N VAL A 322 -19.52 -10.02 12.01
CA VAL A 322 -18.80 -11.06 11.25
C VAL A 322 -18.41 -12.25 12.15
N LEU A 323 -18.22 -12.03 13.46
CA LEU A 323 -17.91 -13.07 14.43
C LEU A 323 -19.07 -14.02 14.66
N VAL A 324 -20.31 -13.49 14.80
CA VAL A 324 -21.49 -14.25 15.24
C VAL A 324 -22.39 -14.69 14.11
N ASP A 325 -22.32 -14.05 12.95
CA ASP A 325 -23.19 -14.32 11.79
C ASP A 325 -22.36 -15.01 10.69
N ASP A 326 -22.47 -16.35 10.62
CA ASP A 326 -21.81 -17.17 9.59
C ASP A 326 -22.36 -16.87 8.19
N GLY A 327 -23.65 -16.51 8.07
CA GLY A 327 -24.28 -16.15 6.80
C GLY A 327 -23.66 -14.86 6.25
N LEU A 328 -23.58 -13.80 7.06
CA LEU A 328 -22.93 -12.56 6.69
C LEU A 328 -21.45 -12.77 6.32
N ALA A 329 -20.72 -13.57 7.12
CA ALA A 329 -19.32 -13.85 6.83
C ALA A 329 -19.14 -14.55 5.48
N ALA A 330 -20.00 -15.53 5.16
CA ALA A 330 -19.97 -16.24 3.89
C ALA A 330 -20.37 -15.32 2.71
N GLU A 331 -21.36 -14.46 2.89
CA GLU A 331 -21.77 -13.46 1.89
C GLU A 331 -20.62 -12.51 1.55
N LEU A 332 -19.98 -11.92 2.58
CA LEU A 332 -18.84 -11.04 2.40
C LEU A 332 -17.65 -11.75 1.76
N ALA A 333 -17.37 -12.99 2.11
CA ALA A 333 -16.31 -13.80 1.49
C ALA A 333 -16.58 -14.03 0.01
N ALA A 334 -17.82 -14.37 -0.36
CA ALA A 334 -18.23 -14.56 -1.75
C ALA A 334 -18.14 -13.24 -2.55
N ALA A 335 -18.58 -12.14 -1.96
CA ALA A 335 -18.48 -10.81 -2.56
C ALA A 335 -16.99 -10.40 -2.74
N ALA A 336 -16.15 -10.67 -1.74
CA ALA A 336 -14.70 -10.45 -1.81
C ALA A 336 -14.07 -11.22 -2.98
N ALA A 337 -14.37 -12.53 -3.11
CA ALA A 337 -13.88 -13.35 -4.22
C ALA A 337 -14.36 -12.83 -5.58
N GLY A 338 -15.63 -12.39 -5.67
CA GLY A 338 -16.18 -11.75 -6.88
C GLY A 338 -15.40 -10.49 -7.26
N ARG A 339 -15.19 -9.61 -6.29
CA ARG A 339 -14.43 -8.37 -6.48
C ARG A 339 -12.98 -8.63 -6.84
N GLY A 340 -12.33 -9.58 -6.17
CA GLY A 340 -10.93 -9.96 -6.39
C GLY A 340 -10.65 -10.47 -7.81
N ARG A 341 -11.59 -11.19 -8.43
CA ARG A 341 -11.46 -11.65 -9.83
C ARG A 341 -11.43 -10.50 -10.84
N GLY A 342 -12.09 -9.38 -10.55
CA GLY A 342 -12.11 -8.19 -11.41
C GLY A 342 -10.96 -7.20 -11.15
N MET A 343 -10.04 -7.51 -10.22
CA MET A 343 -8.94 -6.58 -9.93
C MET A 343 -7.84 -6.66 -10.96
N PRO A 344 -7.27 -5.50 -11.37
CA PRO A 344 -6.20 -5.45 -12.36
C PRO A 344 -4.95 -6.19 -11.87
N GLY A 345 -4.27 -6.85 -12.79
CA GLY A 345 -2.97 -7.48 -12.59
C GLY A 345 -1.81 -6.69 -13.18
N GLU A 346 -0.66 -7.35 -13.33
CA GLU A 346 0.53 -6.79 -13.96
C GLU A 346 0.28 -6.37 -15.42
N PRO A 347 -0.41 -7.16 -16.28
CA PRO A 347 -0.67 -6.77 -17.66
C PRO A 347 -1.43 -5.43 -17.77
N GLU A 348 -2.50 -5.27 -17.00
CA GLU A 348 -3.33 -4.05 -17.00
C GLU A 348 -2.54 -2.84 -16.47
N ALA A 349 -1.66 -3.04 -15.47
CA ALA A 349 -0.80 -1.97 -14.97
C ALA A 349 0.25 -1.54 -16.01
N LEU A 350 0.82 -2.47 -16.76
CA LEU A 350 1.77 -2.18 -17.83
C LEU A 350 1.08 -1.47 -19.00
N GLU A 351 -0.10 -1.92 -19.40
CA GLU A 351 -0.90 -1.28 -20.45
C GLU A 351 -1.26 0.16 -20.07
N ALA A 352 -1.76 0.37 -18.84
CA ALA A 352 -2.12 1.69 -18.34
C ALA A 352 -0.91 2.66 -18.35
N VAL A 353 0.25 2.19 -17.85
CA VAL A 353 1.46 3.01 -17.83
C VAL A 353 1.98 3.31 -19.24
N LEU A 354 1.93 2.36 -20.16
CA LEU A 354 2.33 2.57 -21.56
C LEU A 354 1.40 3.56 -22.28
N ALA A 355 0.09 3.50 -22.01
CA ALA A 355 -0.87 4.47 -22.53
C ALA A 355 -0.56 5.89 -22.04
N VAL A 356 -0.24 6.05 -20.75
CA VAL A 356 0.20 7.34 -20.17
C VAL A 356 1.46 7.84 -20.88
N TYR A 357 2.46 6.98 -21.11
CA TYR A 357 3.70 7.40 -21.80
C TYR A 357 3.50 7.76 -23.27
N ALA A 358 2.58 7.09 -23.96
CA ALA A 358 2.22 7.43 -25.33
C ALA A 358 1.54 8.80 -25.46
N GLY A 359 0.84 9.24 -24.41
CA GLY A 359 0.18 10.56 -24.34
C GLY A 359 1.08 11.71 -23.87
N LEU A 360 2.38 11.47 -23.66
CA LEU A 360 3.31 12.55 -23.32
C LEU A 360 3.62 13.44 -24.52
N PRO A 361 3.90 14.75 -24.29
CA PRO A 361 4.23 15.64 -25.37
C PRO A 361 5.47 15.17 -26.15
N PRO A 362 5.50 15.38 -27.49
CA PRO A 362 6.66 15.05 -28.29
C PRO A 362 7.87 15.85 -27.82
N ARG A 363 9.04 15.27 -27.94
CA ARG A 363 10.30 15.97 -27.67
C ARG A 363 10.48 17.11 -28.69
N GLY A 364 10.63 18.31 -28.18
CA GLY A 364 11.09 19.43 -28.98
C GLY A 364 12.59 19.34 -29.29
#